data_e240d6ae3beb749d50dcae32af95b123
#
_entry.id   e240d6ae3beb749d50dcae32af95b123
#
_cell.length_a   1.000
_cell.length_b   1.000
_cell.length_c   1.000
_cell.angle_alpha   90.00
_cell.angle_beta   90.00
_cell.angle_gamma   90.00
#
_symmetry.space_group_name_H-M   'P 1'
#
loop_
_entity.id
_entity.type
_entity.pdbx_description
1 polymer ?
#
loop_
_entity_poly.entity_id
_entity_poly.type
_entity_poly.pdbx_seq_one_letter_code
_entity_poly.pdbx_strand_id
1 'polypeptide(L)'
;MEINITNALVVPFNMSEDDIRQNFLDWIILGDNTPIDAAYRSSITGVKKKFYPIRIVNAKYTASWSATSTWEHEEEYTEQVLYVKIRNNHYKSGSSGSWEYATKKADDYYSSQTQNGTTVVDKFYKPEKKKRTVVDNVERTNGQVDSKYSQKVITVEDNNAEFIKWLDTIAIDDKIKSTDSLLKNAEVMPLVETDDYARNAVTPNIEKKAEKECKKKVPGTRYEDFKIDNINYSFGIEIVLLPIYEVEYEYEDKKYTSWFSGSVKDSVFSFEKPEDADLVSKKAVLDKEIEEKKSERMKAGLIGFGGAAVVAIILMILASDFWFLVLIPLIIFEVIFVKKNFMPKHKAVKECESRINIYLGNLQEKRQQVAEIVKQDNLSAEEQKSKIKEIIER
;
A
#
# COMPACT_ATOMS: atom_id res chain seq x y z
N MET A 1 -34.23 7.44 -19.11
CA MET A 1 -34.59 6.02 -19.34
C MET A 1 -35.13 5.49 -18.02
N GLU A 2 -36.42 5.18 -17.95
CA GLU A 2 -36.99 4.56 -16.75
C GLU A 2 -36.35 3.17 -16.58
N ILE A 3 -35.61 3.02 -15.52
CA ILE A 3 -35.00 1.71 -15.19
C ILE A 3 -36.14 0.80 -14.76
N ASN A 4 -36.22 -0.35 -15.36
CA ASN A 4 -37.12 -1.40 -14.89
C ASN A 4 -36.52 -2.00 -13.58
N ILE A 5 -36.76 -1.29 -12.46
CA ILE A 5 -36.31 -1.65 -11.11
C ILE A 5 -36.97 -2.94 -10.62
N THR A 6 -37.99 -3.43 -11.31
CA THR A 6 -38.77 -4.61 -10.94
C THR A 6 -37.92 -5.88 -10.81
N ASN A 7 -36.73 -5.92 -11.42
CA ASN A 7 -35.78 -7.06 -11.35
C ASN A 7 -34.49 -6.71 -10.56
N ALA A 8 -34.39 -5.55 -9.95
CA ALA A 8 -33.25 -5.18 -9.14
C ALA A 8 -33.19 -6.01 -7.85
N LEU A 9 -31.98 -6.27 -7.37
CA LEU A 9 -31.75 -6.78 -6.04
C LEU A 9 -31.58 -5.60 -5.07
N VAL A 10 -31.99 -5.74 -3.86
CA VAL A 10 -31.89 -4.71 -2.83
C VAL A 10 -31.06 -5.23 -1.66
N VAL A 11 -30.11 -4.47 -1.22
CA VAL A 11 -29.52 -4.65 0.11
C VAL A 11 -30.44 -3.94 1.11
N PRO A 12 -31.00 -4.59 2.10
CA PRO A 12 -31.95 -3.98 3.00
C PRO A 12 -31.27 -2.94 3.91
N PHE A 13 -32.07 -1.96 4.39
CA PHE A 13 -31.66 -1.12 5.51
C PHE A 13 -31.64 -1.95 6.79
N ASN A 14 -30.46 -2.31 7.28
CA ASN A 14 -30.28 -3.06 8.53
C ASN A 14 -30.14 -2.13 9.74
N MET A 15 -29.96 -0.83 9.50
CA MET A 15 -29.84 0.20 10.51
C MET A 15 -31.08 1.08 10.51
N SER A 16 -31.54 1.44 11.69
CA SER A 16 -32.63 2.41 11.89
C SER A 16 -32.10 3.85 11.78
N GLU A 17 -33.02 4.81 11.72
CA GLU A 17 -32.64 6.24 11.76
C GLU A 17 -32.00 6.61 13.11
N ASP A 18 -32.43 5.98 14.21
CA ASP A 18 -31.82 6.19 15.52
C ASP A 18 -30.38 5.67 15.57
N ASP A 19 -30.10 4.50 14.96
CA ASP A 19 -28.74 3.99 14.81
C ASP A 19 -27.88 4.97 14.01
N ILE A 20 -28.43 5.58 12.95
CA ILE A 20 -27.72 6.58 12.14
C ILE A 20 -27.43 7.83 12.96
N ARG A 21 -28.36 8.30 13.77
CA ARG A 21 -28.13 9.45 14.67
C ARG A 21 -27.02 9.17 15.69
N GLN A 22 -26.99 7.97 16.25
CA GLN A 22 -25.90 7.57 17.14
C GLN A 22 -24.56 7.47 16.40
N ASN A 23 -24.53 6.85 15.23
CA ASN A 23 -23.33 6.78 14.41
C ASN A 23 -22.82 8.16 13.97
N PHE A 24 -23.74 9.10 13.74
CA PHE A 24 -23.38 10.48 13.42
C PHE A 24 -22.59 11.12 14.58
N LEU A 25 -23.04 10.94 15.83
CA LEU A 25 -22.33 11.47 17.00
C LEU A 25 -20.95 10.84 17.17
N ASP A 26 -20.81 9.56 16.87
CA ASP A 26 -19.52 8.88 16.92
C ASP A 26 -18.59 9.33 15.78
N TRP A 27 -19.14 9.59 14.61
CA TRP A 27 -18.40 10.01 13.44
C TRP A 27 -17.99 11.50 13.49
N ILE A 28 -18.88 12.41 13.94
CA ILE A 28 -18.65 13.85 13.90
C ILE A 28 -17.45 14.26 14.75
N ILE A 29 -17.12 13.51 15.79
CA ILE A 29 -15.99 13.77 16.68
C ILE A 29 -14.64 13.29 16.14
N LEU A 30 -14.64 12.58 14.99
CA LEU A 30 -13.40 12.08 14.39
C LEU A 30 -12.72 13.15 13.54
N GLY A 31 -11.41 13.14 13.51
CA GLY A 31 -10.57 14.03 12.70
C GLY A 31 -9.78 15.03 13.54
N ASP A 32 -8.57 15.33 13.09
CA ASP A 32 -7.62 16.15 13.85
C ASP A 32 -8.08 17.60 14.07
N ASN A 33 -8.79 18.16 13.08
CA ASN A 33 -9.24 19.54 13.08
C ASN A 33 -10.68 19.74 13.60
N THR A 34 -11.35 18.65 13.98
CA THR A 34 -12.75 18.71 14.44
C THR A 34 -12.86 19.53 15.73
N PRO A 35 -13.83 20.45 15.85
CA PRO A 35 -14.09 21.17 17.10
C PRO A 35 -14.40 20.23 18.27
N ILE A 36 -14.01 20.60 19.48
CA ILE A 36 -14.26 19.76 20.68
C ILE A 36 -15.76 19.61 20.94
N ASP A 37 -16.52 20.64 20.65
CA ASP A 37 -17.96 20.72 20.87
C ASP A 37 -18.80 20.29 19.65
N ALA A 38 -18.17 19.72 18.62
CA ALA A 38 -18.84 19.35 17.38
C ALA A 38 -20.09 18.47 17.61
N ALA A 39 -19.99 17.46 18.47
CA ALA A 39 -21.14 16.60 18.80
C ALA A 39 -22.30 17.33 19.50
N TYR A 40 -21.99 18.36 20.26
CA TYR A 40 -23.00 19.15 21.01
C TYR A 40 -23.65 20.24 20.14
N ARG A 41 -22.85 20.91 19.31
CA ARG A 41 -23.33 22.06 18.48
C ARG A 41 -23.87 21.66 17.11
N SER A 42 -23.56 20.44 16.66
CA SER A 42 -24.15 19.95 15.43
C SER A 42 -25.59 19.52 15.63
N SER A 43 -26.49 20.01 14.80
CA SER A 43 -27.89 19.61 14.81
C SER A 43 -28.27 18.93 13.49
N ILE A 44 -28.77 17.70 13.55
CA ILE A 44 -29.29 17.00 12.38
C ILE A 44 -30.60 17.66 11.97
N THR A 45 -30.63 18.24 10.76
CA THR A 45 -31.78 18.93 10.18
C THR A 45 -32.61 18.02 9.28
N GLY A 46 -32.02 16.95 8.75
CA GLY A 46 -32.71 15.98 7.91
C GLY A 46 -31.99 14.65 7.81
N VAL A 47 -32.79 13.58 7.70
CA VAL A 47 -32.31 12.22 7.40
C VAL A 47 -33.16 11.69 6.25
N LYS A 48 -32.53 11.40 5.12
CA LYS A 48 -33.20 10.87 3.92
C LYS A 48 -32.69 9.49 3.59
N LYS A 49 -33.60 8.57 3.32
CA LYS A 49 -33.25 7.23 2.83
C LYS A 49 -33.12 7.27 1.32
N LYS A 50 -31.99 6.79 0.80
CA LYS A 50 -31.71 6.71 -0.62
C LYS A 50 -31.22 5.33 -1.01
N PHE A 51 -31.60 4.89 -2.19
CA PHE A 51 -31.02 3.72 -2.83
C PHE A 51 -30.13 4.17 -3.99
N TYR A 52 -28.84 3.82 -3.91
CA TYR A 52 -27.90 4.04 -5.00
C TYR A 52 -27.78 2.78 -5.85
N PRO A 53 -28.24 2.79 -7.11
CA PRO A 53 -28.14 1.64 -7.99
C PRO A 53 -26.69 1.45 -8.46
N ILE A 54 -26.20 0.24 -8.32
CA ILE A 54 -24.90 -0.20 -8.85
C ILE A 54 -25.11 -1.39 -9.76
N ARG A 55 -24.17 -1.63 -10.68
CA ARG A 55 -24.13 -2.85 -11.48
C ARG A 55 -23.09 -3.81 -10.94
N ILE A 56 -23.45 -5.08 -10.86
CA ILE A 56 -22.50 -6.18 -10.67
C ILE A 56 -22.39 -6.87 -12.01
N VAL A 57 -21.23 -6.77 -12.62
CA VAL A 57 -20.93 -7.45 -13.88
C VAL A 57 -20.29 -8.78 -13.56
N ASN A 58 -21.02 -9.86 -13.85
CA ASN A 58 -20.54 -11.23 -13.75
C ASN A 58 -20.18 -11.74 -15.14
N ALA A 59 -18.91 -12.02 -15.38
CA ALA A 59 -18.46 -12.56 -16.64
C ALA A 59 -17.98 -14.02 -16.47
N LYS A 60 -18.38 -14.86 -17.40
CA LYS A 60 -17.70 -16.14 -17.66
C LYS A 60 -16.90 -15.95 -18.94
N TYR A 61 -15.67 -16.41 -18.96
CA TYR A 61 -14.84 -16.31 -20.15
C TYR A 61 -14.04 -17.58 -20.39
N THR A 62 -13.78 -17.80 -21.66
CA THR A 62 -12.89 -18.84 -22.16
C THR A 62 -11.77 -18.14 -22.93
N ALA A 63 -10.53 -18.31 -22.49
CA ALA A 63 -9.36 -17.74 -23.15
C ALA A 63 -8.48 -18.86 -23.70
N SER A 64 -8.18 -18.79 -24.98
CA SER A 64 -7.20 -19.68 -25.65
C SER A 64 -5.88 -18.96 -25.84
N TRP A 65 -4.79 -19.69 -25.70
CA TRP A 65 -3.43 -19.16 -25.75
C TRP A 65 -2.49 -20.09 -26.50
N SER A 66 -1.39 -19.51 -26.99
CA SER A 66 -0.25 -20.26 -27.54
C SER A 66 1.07 -19.66 -27.05
N ALA A 67 2.10 -20.50 -26.94
CA ALA A 67 3.45 -20.12 -26.53
C ALA A 67 4.48 -21.11 -27.08
N THR A 68 5.75 -20.73 -27.07
CA THR A 68 6.89 -21.63 -27.27
C THR A 68 7.43 -22.01 -25.91
N SER A 69 7.24 -23.26 -25.50
CA SER A 69 7.66 -23.79 -24.19
C SER A 69 9.02 -24.44 -24.31
N THR A 70 9.86 -24.23 -23.31
CA THR A 70 11.20 -24.80 -23.20
C THR A 70 11.29 -25.58 -21.90
N TRP A 71 11.79 -26.81 -21.95
CA TRP A 71 12.13 -27.65 -20.81
C TRP A 71 13.62 -27.70 -20.65
N GLU A 72 14.11 -27.40 -19.47
CA GLU A 72 15.53 -27.32 -19.15
C GLU A 72 15.79 -27.99 -17.81
N HIS A 73 16.97 -28.60 -17.69
CA HIS A 73 17.48 -29.05 -16.40
C HIS A 73 18.92 -28.60 -16.17
N GLU A 74 19.33 -28.60 -14.93
CA GLU A 74 20.74 -28.36 -14.59
C GLU A 74 21.49 -29.69 -14.58
N GLU A 75 22.58 -29.76 -15.32
CA GLU A 75 23.50 -30.89 -15.34
C GLU A 75 24.82 -30.48 -14.69
N GLU A 76 25.30 -31.31 -13.77
CA GLU A 76 26.65 -31.18 -13.22
C GLU A 76 27.64 -31.88 -14.13
N TYR A 77 28.68 -31.20 -14.56
CA TYR A 77 29.78 -31.76 -15.30
C TYR A 77 31.12 -31.40 -14.66
N THR A 78 32.13 -32.22 -14.94
CA THR A 78 33.48 -31.98 -14.43
C THR A 78 34.33 -31.42 -15.56
N GLU A 79 34.89 -30.22 -15.33
CA GLU A 79 35.80 -29.59 -16.25
C GLU A 79 37.23 -29.61 -15.68
N GLN A 80 38.20 -29.92 -16.52
CA GLN A 80 39.61 -29.86 -16.14
C GLN A 80 40.08 -28.39 -16.25
N VAL A 81 40.21 -27.73 -15.11
CA VAL A 81 40.63 -26.32 -15.02
C VAL A 81 42.13 -26.28 -14.77
N LEU A 82 42.84 -25.48 -15.58
CA LEU A 82 44.28 -25.26 -15.42
C LEU A 82 44.56 -24.39 -14.20
N TYR A 83 45.40 -24.93 -13.32
CA TYR A 83 45.93 -24.22 -12.16
C TYR A 83 47.43 -24.02 -12.29
N VAL A 84 47.88 -22.91 -11.73
CA VAL A 84 49.32 -22.58 -11.62
C VAL A 84 49.73 -22.59 -10.15
N LYS A 85 50.86 -23.19 -9.87
CA LYS A 85 51.55 -23.07 -8.61
C LYS A 85 52.55 -21.95 -8.74
N ILE A 86 52.41 -20.93 -7.94
CA ILE A 86 53.24 -19.72 -7.97
C ILE A 86 54.11 -19.62 -6.74
N ARG A 87 55.34 -19.19 -6.91
CA ARG A 87 56.29 -18.86 -5.85
C ARG A 87 56.36 -17.35 -5.70
N ASN A 88 56.25 -16.86 -4.45
CA ASN A 88 56.50 -15.45 -4.13
C ASN A 88 58.02 -15.22 -4.07
N ASN A 89 58.51 -14.31 -4.93
CA ASN A 89 59.94 -14.01 -5.02
C ASN A 89 60.45 -13.04 -3.93
N HIS A 90 59.54 -12.39 -3.23
CA HIS A 90 59.88 -11.36 -2.23
C HIS A 90 59.83 -11.89 -0.79
N TYR A 91 59.26 -13.09 -0.54
CA TYR A 91 59.08 -13.62 0.79
C TYR A 91 59.67 -15.04 0.93
N LYS A 92 60.57 -15.20 1.87
CA LYS A 92 60.89 -16.52 2.45
C LYS A 92 60.24 -16.64 3.82
N SER A 93 59.42 -17.64 4.02
CA SER A 93 58.72 -17.83 5.29
C SER A 93 59.65 -18.43 6.34
N GLY A 94 59.73 -17.76 7.49
CA GLY A 94 60.39 -18.26 8.71
C GLY A 94 61.92 -18.34 8.69
N SER A 95 62.49 -18.78 9.80
CA SER A 95 63.93 -18.94 10.01
C SER A 95 64.57 -20.04 9.16
N SER A 96 63.80 -20.95 8.55
CA SER A 96 64.25 -21.99 7.64
C SER A 96 64.50 -21.56 6.20
N GLY A 97 64.07 -20.34 5.84
CA GLY A 97 64.22 -19.78 4.51
C GLY A 97 63.43 -20.49 3.39
N SER A 98 62.37 -21.21 3.72
CA SER A 98 61.51 -21.87 2.73
C SER A 98 60.66 -20.87 1.94
N TRP A 99 60.48 -21.16 0.64
CA TRP A 99 59.65 -20.31 -0.23
C TRP A 99 58.18 -20.52 0.05
N GLU A 100 57.43 -19.42 -0.01
CA GLU A 100 55.97 -19.46 0.10
C GLU A 100 55.36 -19.75 -1.28
N TYR A 101 54.45 -20.73 -1.31
CA TYR A 101 53.73 -21.14 -2.54
C TYR A 101 52.25 -20.95 -2.40
N ALA A 102 51.63 -20.47 -3.48
CA ALA A 102 50.17 -20.37 -3.63
C ALA A 102 49.72 -21.10 -4.89
N THR A 103 48.48 -21.55 -4.90
CA THR A 103 47.83 -22.15 -6.08
C THR A 103 46.68 -21.27 -6.51
N LYS A 104 46.65 -20.86 -7.77
CA LYS A 104 45.57 -20.05 -8.39
C LYS A 104 45.10 -20.68 -9.69
N LYS A 105 43.87 -20.38 -10.12
CA LYS A 105 43.44 -20.68 -11.49
C LYS A 105 44.34 -19.90 -12.46
N ALA A 106 44.69 -20.50 -13.58
CA ALA A 106 45.58 -19.88 -14.54
C ALA A 106 45.00 -18.58 -15.11
N ASP A 107 43.69 -18.58 -15.40
CA ASP A 107 42.98 -17.40 -15.92
C ASP A 107 43.01 -16.25 -14.93
N ASP A 108 42.75 -16.50 -13.66
CA ASP A 108 42.78 -15.50 -12.59
C ASP A 108 44.17 -14.95 -12.39
N TYR A 109 45.21 -15.81 -12.50
CA TYR A 109 46.61 -15.41 -12.35
C TYR A 109 47.07 -14.55 -13.52
N TYR A 110 46.76 -14.93 -14.76
CA TYR A 110 47.23 -14.23 -15.94
C TYR A 110 46.42 -12.93 -16.24
N SER A 111 45.19 -12.84 -15.78
CA SER A 111 44.38 -11.64 -15.89
C SER A 111 44.66 -10.60 -14.80
N SER A 112 45.29 -11.00 -13.70
CA SER A 112 45.59 -10.11 -12.56
C SER A 112 46.88 -9.33 -12.80
N GLN A 113 46.93 -8.06 -12.36
CA GLN A 113 48.15 -7.22 -12.38
C GLN A 113 49.21 -7.69 -11.34
N THR A 114 48.92 -8.71 -10.57
CA THR A 114 49.79 -9.21 -9.47
C THR A 114 50.86 -10.20 -9.92
N GLN A 115 51.21 -10.24 -11.20
CA GLN A 115 52.28 -11.11 -11.70
C GLN A 115 53.67 -10.62 -11.27
N ASN A 116 53.80 -9.32 -10.94
CA ASN A 116 55.08 -8.75 -10.47
C ASN A 116 55.48 -9.35 -9.12
N GLY A 117 56.66 -9.91 -9.06
CA GLY A 117 57.22 -10.52 -7.84
C GLY A 117 56.86 -11.99 -7.62
N THR A 118 56.21 -12.66 -8.58
CA THR A 118 55.89 -14.09 -8.52
C THR A 118 56.48 -14.86 -9.70
N THR A 119 56.72 -16.14 -9.55
CA THR A 119 57.16 -17.05 -10.61
C THR A 119 56.28 -18.28 -10.65
N VAL A 120 55.74 -18.66 -11.78
CA VAL A 120 55.05 -19.93 -12.00
C VAL A 120 56.06 -21.06 -11.94
N VAL A 121 55.91 -21.96 -10.99
CA VAL A 121 56.84 -23.08 -10.79
C VAL A 121 56.26 -24.42 -11.25
N ASP A 122 54.94 -24.50 -11.41
CA ASP A 122 54.24 -25.69 -11.88
C ASP A 122 52.89 -25.34 -12.51
N LYS A 123 52.40 -26.21 -13.41
CA LYS A 123 51.10 -26.12 -14.08
C LYS A 123 50.46 -27.49 -14.03
N PHE A 124 49.24 -27.57 -13.55
CA PHE A 124 48.50 -28.84 -13.46
C PHE A 124 47.00 -28.61 -13.68
N TYR A 125 46.33 -29.65 -14.10
CA TYR A 125 44.87 -29.63 -14.24
C TYR A 125 44.22 -30.19 -12.97
N LYS A 126 43.17 -29.51 -12.51
CA LYS A 126 42.35 -29.93 -11.39
C LYS A 126 40.88 -30.04 -11.86
N PRO A 127 40.21 -31.17 -11.56
CA PRO A 127 38.83 -31.31 -11.86
C PRO A 127 37.99 -30.37 -10.98
N GLU A 128 37.14 -29.53 -11.63
CA GLU A 128 36.13 -28.70 -10.96
C GLU A 128 34.75 -29.11 -11.42
N LYS A 129 33.82 -29.21 -10.46
CA LYS A 129 32.41 -29.40 -10.76
C LYS A 129 31.83 -28.05 -11.20
N LYS A 130 31.19 -28.01 -12.36
CA LYS A 130 30.44 -26.88 -12.90
C LYS A 130 29.03 -27.33 -13.22
N LYS A 131 28.11 -26.39 -13.26
CA LYS A 131 26.73 -26.60 -13.68
C LYS A 131 26.52 -25.92 -15.01
N ARG A 132 25.76 -26.57 -15.87
CA ARG A 132 25.23 -25.99 -17.11
C ARG A 132 23.76 -26.26 -17.23
N THR A 133 23.03 -25.32 -17.83
CA THR A 133 21.64 -25.55 -18.22
C THR A 133 21.61 -26.28 -19.54
N VAL A 134 20.91 -27.40 -19.57
CA VAL A 134 20.70 -28.22 -20.78
C VAL A 134 19.23 -28.09 -21.20
N VAL A 135 19.00 -27.76 -22.44
CA VAL A 135 17.65 -27.70 -23.03
C VAL A 135 17.27 -29.10 -23.48
N ASP A 136 16.21 -29.65 -22.89
CA ASP A 136 15.69 -30.99 -23.18
C ASP A 136 14.74 -30.97 -24.39
N ASN A 137 13.84 -29.98 -24.42
CA ASN A 137 12.84 -29.85 -25.46
C ASN A 137 12.41 -28.41 -25.65
N VAL A 138 12.06 -28.04 -26.87
CA VAL A 138 11.44 -26.76 -27.26
C VAL A 138 10.29 -27.11 -28.22
N GLU A 139 9.08 -26.76 -27.82
CA GLU A 139 7.91 -27.00 -28.69
C GLU A 139 6.87 -25.89 -28.57
N ARG A 140 6.05 -25.76 -29.61
CA ARG A 140 4.89 -24.87 -29.58
C ARG A 140 3.76 -25.56 -28.82
N THR A 141 3.34 -24.88 -27.75
CA THR A 141 2.26 -25.32 -26.87
C THR A 141 1.06 -24.41 -27.00
N ASN A 142 -0.11 -24.93 -26.73
CA ASN A 142 -1.36 -24.19 -26.70
C ASN A 142 -2.25 -24.73 -25.57
N GLY A 143 -3.24 -23.96 -25.21
CA GLY A 143 -4.20 -24.37 -24.20
C GLY A 143 -5.37 -23.43 -24.08
N GLN A 144 -6.24 -23.76 -23.15
CA GLN A 144 -7.45 -23.01 -22.86
C GLN A 144 -7.64 -22.89 -21.36
N VAL A 145 -8.22 -21.75 -20.93
CA VAL A 145 -8.62 -21.49 -19.55
C VAL A 145 -10.06 -21.01 -19.53
N ASP A 146 -10.88 -21.68 -18.74
CA ASP A 146 -12.25 -21.25 -18.41
C ASP A 146 -12.26 -20.66 -17.01
N SER A 147 -12.80 -19.44 -16.87
CA SER A 147 -12.81 -18.75 -15.57
C SER A 147 -14.00 -17.80 -15.45
N LYS A 148 -14.13 -17.25 -14.24
CA LYS A 148 -15.18 -16.29 -13.90
C LYS A 148 -14.57 -15.01 -13.38
N TYR A 149 -15.24 -13.90 -13.64
CA TYR A 149 -14.88 -12.59 -13.14
C TYR A 149 -16.13 -11.89 -12.64
N SER A 150 -16.02 -11.17 -11.53
CA SER A 150 -17.10 -10.35 -11.01
C SER A 150 -16.53 -9.02 -10.54
N GLN A 151 -17.21 -7.93 -10.93
CA GLN A 151 -16.79 -6.58 -10.54
C GLN A 151 -18.02 -5.70 -10.37
N LYS A 152 -18.00 -4.82 -9.35
CA LYS A 152 -18.92 -3.70 -9.22
C LYS A 152 -18.57 -2.62 -10.24
N VAL A 153 -19.58 -2.06 -10.89
CA VAL A 153 -19.48 -0.85 -11.71
C VAL A 153 -20.44 0.16 -11.14
N ILE A 154 -19.88 1.21 -10.57
CA ILE A 154 -20.59 2.26 -9.84
C ILE A 154 -20.52 3.53 -10.68
N THR A 155 -21.68 4.10 -10.99
CA THR A 155 -21.81 5.35 -11.72
C THR A 155 -22.85 6.19 -11.02
N VAL A 156 -22.48 7.39 -10.60
CA VAL A 156 -23.35 8.35 -9.92
C VAL A 156 -23.41 9.66 -10.73
N GLU A 157 -24.47 10.41 -10.57
CA GLU A 157 -24.74 11.59 -11.39
C GLU A 157 -23.62 12.63 -11.32
N ASP A 158 -23.08 12.88 -10.14
CA ASP A 158 -21.99 13.83 -9.90
C ASP A 158 -20.58 13.30 -10.25
N ASN A 159 -20.48 12.03 -10.63
CA ASN A 159 -19.24 11.33 -10.99
C ASN A 159 -18.05 11.60 -10.03
N ASN A 160 -18.35 11.79 -8.74
CA ASN A 160 -17.33 12.04 -7.74
C ASN A 160 -16.56 10.77 -7.41
N ALA A 161 -15.27 10.78 -7.71
CA ALA A 161 -14.41 9.59 -7.58
C ALA A 161 -14.27 9.09 -6.13
N GLU A 162 -14.27 9.99 -5.15
CA GLU A 162 -14.14 9.61 -3.72
C GLU A 162 -15.44 8.98 -3.21
N PHE A 163 -16.58 9.53 -3.59
CA PHE A 163 -17.88 8.97 -3.27
C PHE A 163 -18.08 7.60 -3.92
N ILE A 164 -17.73 7.46 -5.20
CA ILE A 164 -17.76 6.17 -5.92
C ILE A 164 -16.86 5.14 -5.22
N LYS A 165 -15.65 5.54 -4.82
CA LYS A 165 -14.72 4.67 -4.09
C LYS A 165 -15.29 4.23 -2.75
N TRP A 166 -15.97 5.12 -2.03
CA TRP A 166 -16.62 4.78 -0.79
C TRP A 166 -17.78 3.80 -1.01
N LEU A 167 -18.66 4.03 -1.99
CA LEU A 167 -19.74 3.11 -2.35
C LEU A 167 -19.20 1.71 -2.70
N ASP A 168 -18.02 1.62 -3.32
CA ASP A 168 -17.38 0.34 -3.64
C ASP A 168 -16.96 -0.46 -2.40
N THR A 169 -16.70 0.22 -1.28
CA THR A 169 -16.35 -0.45 0.00
C THR A 169 -17.57 -1.10 0.68
N ILE A 170 -18.79 -0.69 0.33
CA ILE A 170 -20.01 -1.21 0.99
C ILE A 170 -20.20 -2.67 0.58
N ALA A 171 -20.31 -3.55 1.57
CA ALA A 171 -20.61 -4.95 1.34
C ALA A 171 -22.03 -5.12 0.76
N ILE A 172 -22.17 -6.10 -0.14
CA ILE A 172 -23.45 -6.42 -0.81
C ILE A 172 -23.91 -7.83 -0.44
N ASP A 173 -23.73 -8.18 0.83
CA ASP A 173 -24.26 -9.39 1.40
C ASP A 173 -25.79 -9.28 1.58
N ASP A 174 -26.47 -10.40 1.72
CA ASP A 174 -27.91 -10.48 2.01
C ASP A 174 -28.84 -9.76 1.00
N LYS A 175 -28.51 -9.82 -0.29
CA LYS A 175 -29.36 -9.28 -1.36
C LYS A 175 -30.70 -10.01 -1.43
N ILE A 176 -31.79 -9.23 -1.44
CA ILE A 176 -33.15 -9.72 -1.65
C ILE A 176 -33.76 -9.13 -2.91
N LYS A 177 -34.79 -9.76 -3.45
CA LYS A 177 -35.52 -9.19 -4.58
C LYS A 177 -36.23 -7.91 -4.17
N SER A 178 -36.19 -6.90 -5.05
CA SER A 178 -36.92 -5.66 -4.83
C SER A 178 -38.44 -5.92 -4.76
N THR A 179 -39.08 -5.21 -3.87
CA THR A 179 -40.56 -5.18 -3.75
C THR A 179 -40.98 -3.71 -3.65
N ASP A 180 -42.18 -3.40 -4.11
CA ASP A 180 -42.72 -2.03 -4.01
C ASP A 180 -42.73 -1.50 -2.57
N SER A 181 -42.94 -2.39 -1.59
CA SER A 181 -42.93 -2.01 -0.17
C SER A 181 -41.56 -1.59 0.33
N LEU A 182 -40.48 -2.20 -0.18
CA LEU A 182 -39.10 -1.82 0.17
C LEU A 182 -38.69 -0.48 -0.43
N LEU A 183 -39.21 -0.17 -1.63
CA LEU A 183 -38.85 1.02 -2.38
C LEU A 183 -39.67 2.25 -1.97
N LYS A 184 -40.89 2.08 -1.40
CA LYS A 184 -41.81 3.17 -1.07
C LYS A 184 -41.26 4.20 -0.08
N ASN A 185 -40.35 3.80 0.80
CA ASN A 185 -39.85 4.63 1.90
C ASN A 185 -38.45 5.20 1.66
N ALA A 186 -37.94 5.10 0.42
CA ALA A 186 -36.63 5.61 0.07
C ALA A 186 -36.63 6.13 -1.36
N GLU A 187 -35.90 7.19 -1.60
CA GLU A 187 -35.66 7.74 -2.94
C GLU A 187 -34.69 6.80 -3.68
N VAL A 188 -35.04 6.42 -4.91
CA VAL A 188 -34.14 5.64 -5.76
C VAL A 188 -33.40 6.57 -6.69
N MET A 189 -32.08 6.64 -6.54
CA MET A 189 -31.23 7.48 -7.38
C MET A 189 -31.20 6.97 -8.82
N PRO A 190 -31.00 7.83 -9.82
CA PRO A 190 -30.97 7.42 -11.22
C PRO A 190 -29.74 6.54 -11.51
N LEU A 191 -29.92 5.57 -12.40
CA LEU A 191 -28.82 4.78 -12.97
C LEU A 191 -28.29 5.49 -14.21
N VAL A 192 -27.11 6.07 -14.13
CA VAL A 192 -26.60 7.04 -15.12
C VAL A 192 -26.17 6.37 -16.43
N GLU A 193 -25.46 5.24 -16.35
CA GLU A 193 -24.81 4.60 -17.50
C GLU A 193 -25.56 3.36 -18.00
N THR A 194 -25.20 2.87 -19.19
CA THR A 194 -25.79 1.68 -19.80
C THR A 194 -25.10 0.38 -19.40
N ASP A 195 -25.74 -0.75 -19.70
CA ASP A 195 -25.13 -2.07 -19.50
C ASP A 195 -23.90 -2.27 -20.39
N ASP A 196 -23.90 -1.69 -21.61
CA ASP A 196 -22.74 -1.77 -22.50
C ASP A 196 -21.56 -0.99 -21.97
N TYR A 197 -21.80 0.18 -21.34
CA TYR A 197 -20.75 0.87 -20.61
C TYR A 197 -20.14 -0.02 -19.52
N ALA A 198 -20.99 -0.67 -18.72
CA ALA A 198 -20.52 -1.53 -17.65
C ALA A 198 -19.70 -2.73 -18.17
N ARG A 199 -20.11 -3.35 -19.28
CA ARG A 199 -19.33 -4.41 -19.93
C ARG A 199 -17.98 -3.92 -20.41
N ASN A 200 -17.95 -2.78 -21.09
CA ASN A 200 -16.73 -2.19 -21.62
C ASN A 200 -15.75 -1.78 -20.49
N ALA A 201 -16.26 -1.31 -19.36
CA ALA A 201 -15.46 -0.92 -18.20
C ALA A 201 -14.73 -2.13 -17.56
N VAL A 202 -15.32 -3.33 -17.61
CA VAL A 202 -14.71 -4.53 -16.99
C VAL A 202 -13.86 -5.36 -17.95
N THR A 203 -14.08 -5.25 -19.25
CA THR A 203 -13.37 -6.05 -20.27
C THR A 203 -11.86 -6.02 -20.14
N PRO A 204 -11.17 -4.86 -19.97
CA PRO A 204 -9.71 -4.83 -19.83
C PRO A 204 -9.20 -5.58 -18.59
N ASN A 205 -9.98 -5.60 -17.51
CA ASN A 205 -9.65 -6.32 -16.29
C ASN A 205 -9.79 -7.84 -16.47
N ILE A 206 -10.79 -8.27 -17.23
CA ILE A 206 -10.97 -9.68 -17.59
C ILE A 206 -9.81 -10.14 -18.47
N GLU A 207 -9.43 -9.36 -19.48
CA GLU A 207 -8.30 -9.67 -20.37
C GLU A 207 -6.99 -9.81 -19.60
N LYS A 208 -6.71 -8.88 -18.70
CA LYS A 208 -5.54 -8.94 -17.84
C LYS A 208 -5.54 -10.15 -16.91
N LYS A 209 -6.71 -10.53 -16.38
CA LYS A 209 -6.86 -11.74 -15.56
C LYS A 209 -6.66 -12.99 -16.41
N ALA A 210 -7.28 -13.07 -17.59
CA ALA A 210 -7.17 -14.17 -18.52
C ALA A 210 -5.71 -14.41 -18.93
N GLU A 211 -4.98 -13.34 -19.28
CA GLU A 211 -3.56 -13.42 -19.61
C GLU A 211 -2.74 -14.01 -18.44
N LYS A 212 -2.97 -13.52 -17.22
CA LYS A 212 -2.29 -14.03 -16.03
C LYS A 212 -2.59 -15.50 -15.75
N GLU A 213 -3.83 -15.93 -15.95
CA GLU A 213 -4.24 -17.32 -15.73
C GLU A 213 -3.71 -18.24 -16.83
N CYS A 214 -3.73 -17.81 -18.09
CA CYS A 214 -3.15 -18.54 -19.20
C CYS A 214 -1.64 -18.73 -19.04
N LYS A 215 -0.89 -17.68 -18.69
CA LYS A 215 0.57 -17.74 -18.41
C LYS A 215 0.93 -18.79 -17.35
N LYS A 216 0.07 -18.99 -16.35
CA LYS A 216 0.28 -20.03 -15.32
C LYS A 216 0.07 -21.45 -15.82
N LYS A 217 -0.60 -21.61 -16.97
CA LYS A 217 -0.88 -22.92 -17.58
C LYS A 217 0.10 -23.30 -18.67
N VAL A 218 0.99 -22.38 -19.06
CA VAL A 218 2.04 -22.69 -20.03
C VAL A 218 2.99 -23.70 -19.41
N PRO A 219 3.22 -24.86 -20.03
CA PRO A 219 4.12 -25.89 -19.54
C PRO A 219 5.60 -25.50 -19.78
N GLY A 220 6.52 -26.29 -19.23
CA GLY A 220 7.96 -26.07 -19.37
C GLY A 220 8.57 -25.30 -18.20
N THR A 221 9.90 -25.17 -18.23
CA THR A 221 10.65 -24.40 -17.25
C THR A 221 10.65 -22.89 -17.56
N ARG A 222 10.58 -22.56 -18.83
CA ARG A 222 10.37 -21.19 -19.34
C ARG A 222 9.54 -21.21 -20.62
N TYR A 223 9.05 -20.04 -21.04
CA TYR A 223 8.33 -19.88 -22.31
C TYR A 223 8.65 -18.54 -22.96
N GLU A 224 8.49 -18.51 -24.28
CA GLU A 224 8.62 -17.34 -25.13
C GLU A 224 7.41 -17.22 -26.06
N ASP A 225 7.27 -16.13 -26.80
CA ASP A 225 6.22 -15.89 -27.82
C ASP A 225 4.78 -16.13 -27.30
N PHE A 226 4.56 -15.90 -25.99
CA PHE A 226 3.22 -16.06 -25.42
C PHE A 226 2.24 -15.05 -26.03
N LYS A 227 1.08 -15.55 -26.45
CA LYS A 227 -0.03 -14.70 -26.88
C LYS A 227 -1.37 -15.30 -26.50
N ILE A 228 -2.35 -14.45 -26.30
CA ILE A 228 -3.76 -14.82 -26.26
C ILE A 228 -4.26 -14.88 -27.70
N ASP A 229 -4.79 -16.02 -28.10
CA ASP A 229 -5.32 -16.23 -29.45
C ASP A 229 -6.77 -15.72 -29.55
N ASN A 230 -7.58 -15.98 -28.52
CA ASN A 230 -8.99 -15.54 -28.47
C ASN A 230 -9.49 -15.50 -27.01
N ILE A 231 -10.45 -14.62 -26.76
CA ILE A 231 -11.24 -14.60 -25.51
C ILE A 231 -12.72 -14.48 -25.86
N ASN A 232 -13.49 -15.44 -25.42
CA ASN A 232 -14.95 -15.43 -25.55
C ASN A 232 -15.58 -15.09 -24.21
N TYR A 233 -16.53 -14.16 -24.21
CA TYR A 233 -17.21 -13.66 -23.01
C TYR A 233 -18.69 -14.01 -23.00
N SER A 234 -19.20 -14.32 -21.82
CA SER A 234 -20.62 -14.33 -21.50
C SER A 234 -20.86 -13.48 -20.28
N PHE A 235 -21.61 -12.39 -20.44
CA PHE A 235 -21.88 -11.42 -19.37
C PHE A 235 -23.28 -11.61 -18.78
N GLY A 236 -23.35 -11.58 -17.44
CA GLY A 236 -24.56 -11.35 -16.68
C GLY A 236 -24.42 -10.04 -15.92
N ILE A 237 -25.43 -9.18 -15.96
CA ILE A 237 -25.45 -7.92 -15.23
C ILE A 237 -26.60 -7.95 -14.23
N GLU A 238 -26.28 -7.70 -12.97
CA GLU A 238 -27.26 -7.55 -11.89
C GLU A 238 -27.26 -6.09 -11.44
N ILE A 239 -28.45 -5.50 -11.32
CA ILE A 239 -28.60 -4.19 -10.68
C ILE A 239 -28.85 -4.44 -9.20
N VAL A 240 -28.06 -3.79 -8.35
CA VAL A 240 -28.18 -3.87 -6.90
C VAL A 240 -28.36 -2.47 -6.35
N LEU A 241 -29.36 -2.29 -5.48
CA LEU A 241 -29.67 -1.03 -4.81
C LEU A 241 -28.97 -1.03 -3.44
N LEU A 242 -28.05 -0.09 -3.23
CA LEU A 242 -27.35 0.09 -1.96
C LEU A 242 -28.12 1.05 -1.07
N PRO A 243 -28.40 0.69 0.20
CA PRO A 243 -29.11 1.53 1.15
C PRO A 243 -28.17 2.59 1.73
N ILE A 244 -28.47 3.84 1.52
CA ILE A 244 -27.69 4.98 2.00
C ILE A 244 -28.60 5.96 2.72
N TYR A 245 -28.18 6.42 3.88
CA TYR A 245 -28.77 7.54 4.57
C TYR A 245 -28.01 8.81 4.20
N GLU A 246 -28.67 9.79 3.64
CA GLU A 246 -28.16 11.14 3.50
C GLU A 246 -28.57 11.94 4.71
N VAL A 247 -27.59 12.41 5.48
CA VAL A 247 -27.77 13.17 6.71
C VAL A 247 -27.38 14.61 6.47
N GLU A 248 -28.36 15.49 6.55
CA GLU A 248 -28.17 16.94 6.53
C GLU A 248 -28.02 17.43 7.98
N TYR A 249 -27.03 18.26 8.25
CA TYR A 249 -26.81 18.82 9.57
C TYR A 249 -26.22 20.22 9.50
N GLU A 250 -26.40 21.00 10.56
CA GLU A 250 -25.88 22.36 10.72
C GLU A 250 -24.88 22.40 11.90
N TYR A 251 -23.80 23.15 11.69
CA TYR A 251 -22.85 23.55 12.71
C TYR A 251 -22.48 25.01 12.47
N GLU A 252 -22.69 25.89 13.47
CA GLU A 252 -22.39 27.34 13.37
C GLU A 252 -22.98 28.00 12.11
N ASP A 253 -24.27 27.80 11.86
CA ASP A 253 -25.01 28.36 10.72
C ASP A 253 -24.52 27.88 9.33
N LYS A 254 -23.55 26.96 9.27
CA LYS A 254 -23.11 26.29 8.05
C LYS A 254 -23.77 24.92 7.91
N LYS A 255 -24.31 24.66 6.70
CA LYS A 255 -24.93 23.38 6.37
C LYS A 255 -23.92 22.42 5.79
N TYR A 256 -24.05 21.16 6.21
CA TYR A 256 -23.22 20.05 5.78
C TYR A 256 -24.09 18.85 5.40
N THR A 257 -23.53 17.99 4.58
CA THR A 257 -24.15 16.71 4.20
C THR A 257 -23.14 15.59 4.36
N SER A 258 -23.62 14.49 4.93
CA SER A 258 -22.85 13.25 5.04
C SER A 258 -23.70 12.05 4.65
N TRP A 259 -23.06 10.98 4.21
CA TRP A 259 -23.71 9.76 3.74
C TRP A 259 -23.27 8.59 4.61
N PHE A 260 -24.24 7.86 5.14
CA PHE A 260 -24.03 6.70 5.99
C PHE A 260 -24.55 5.46 5.27
N SER A 261 -23.80 4.36 5.30
CA SER A 261 -24.32 3.08 4.84
C SER A 261 -25.50 2.65 5.71
N GLY A 262 -26.60 2.26 5.08
CA GLY A 262 -27.76 1.70 5.78
C GLY A 262 -27.60 0.21 6.15
N SER A 263 -26.54 -0.44 5.66
CA SER A 263 -26.26 -1.86 5.88
C SER A 263 -24.99 -2.15 6.67
N VAL A 264 -24.01 -1.25 6.65
CA VAL A 264 -22.70 -1.42 7.30
C VAL A 264 -22.50 -0.33 8.34
N LYS A 265 -22.35 -0.72 9.59
CA LYS A 265 -22.05 0.21 10.69
C LYS A 265 -20.71 0.90 10.47
N ASP A 266 -20.59 2.15 10.90
CA ASP A 266 -19.38 2.99 10.85
C ASP A 266 -18.84 3.28 9.43
N SER A 267 -19.60 2.92 8.39
CA SER A 267 -19.28 3.27 7.00
C SER A 267 -19.92 4.61 6.66
N VAL A 268 -19.09 5.66 6.62
CA VAL A 268 -19.52 7.06 6.43
C VAL A 268 -18.66 7.75 5.39
N PHE A 269 -19.29 8.60 4.59
CA PHE A 269 -18.66 9.50 3.65
C PHE A 269 -19.11 10.95 3.87
N SER A 270 -18.23 11.91 3.73
CA SER A 270 -18.54 13.33 3.71
C SER A 270 -17.47 14.09 2.93
N PHE A 271 -17.88 15.08 2.16
CA PHE A 271 -16.94 15.98 1.49
C PHE A 271 -16.31 16.98 2.44
N GLU A 272 -17.08 17.45 3.40
CA GLU A 272 -16.68 18.47 4.35
C GLU A 272 -17.15 18.11 5.76
N LYS A 273 -16.38 18.54 6.74
CA LYS A 273 -16.71 18.49 8.16
C LYS A 273 -16.50 19.86 8.80
N PRO A 274 -17.14 20.14 9.94
CA PRO A 274 -16.76 21.28 10.76
C PRO A 274 -15.29 21.23 11.15
N GLU A 275 -14.59 22.35 10.98
CA GLU A 275 -13.19 22.50 11.35
C GLU A 275 -13.01 23.69 12.28
N ASP A 276 -12.17 23.54 13.29
CA ASP A 276 -11.75 24.60 14.19
C ASP A 276 -10.49 25.28 13.62
N ALA A 277 -10.62 26.55 13.25
CA ALA A 277 -9.54 27.32 12.63
C ALA A 277 -8.31 27.43 13.52
N ASP A 278 -8.50 27.50 14.85
CA ASP A 278 -7.38 27.53 15.81
C ASP A 278 -6.64 26.19 15.87
N LEU A 279 -7.39 25.07 15.80
CA LEU A 279 -6.76 23.75 15.73
C LEU A 279 -6.02 23.55 14.41
N VAL A 280 -6.59 23.96 13.28
CA VAL A 280 -5.92 23.94 11.97
C VAL A 280 -4.62 24.71 12.01
N SER A 281 -4.65 25.94 12.54
CA SER A 281 -3.46 26.79 12.62
C SER A 281 -2.39 26.22 13.55
N LYS A 282 -2.78 25.70 14.73
CA LYS A 282 -1.86 25.05 15.68
C LYS A 282 -1.23 23.80 15.07
N LYS A 283 -2.02 22.96 14.41
CA LYS A 283 -1.51 21.78 13.73
C LYS A 283 -0.51 22.14 12.64
N ALA A 284 -0.81 23.13 11.81
CA ALA A 284 0.10 23.58 10.76
C ALA A 284 1.46 24.06 11.32
N VAL A 285 1.46 24.73 12.47
CA VAL A 285 2.71 25.14 13.16
C VAL A 285 3.49 23.92 13.64
N LEU A 286 2.81 22.95 14.26
CA LEU A 286 3.44 21.73 14.77
C LEU A 286 3.97 20.84 13.64
N ASP A 287 3.24 20.69 12.55
CA ASP A 287 3.67 19.94 11.37
C ASP A 287 4.91 20.59 10.73
N LYS A 288 4.95 21.93 10.67
CA LYS A 288 6.13 22.68 10.21
C LYS A 288 7.34 22.45 11.10
N GLU A 289 7.18 22.46 12.43
CA GLU A 289 8.25 22.14 13.37
C GLU A 289 8.80 20.71 13.13
N ILE A 290 7.93 19.73 12.90
CA ILE A 290 8.36 18.36 12.57
C ILE A 290 9.17 18.34 11.27
N GLU A 291 8.67 18.97 10.20
CA GLU A 291 9.35 18.99 8.91
C GLU A 291 10.73 19.67 8.98
N GLU A 292 10.84 20.74 9.74
CA GLU A 292 12.13 21.39 10.02
C GLU A 292 13.10 20.41 10.72
N LYS A 293 12.62 19.71 11.77
CA LYS A 293 13.44 18.71 12.49
C LYS A 293 13.80 17.50 11.64
N LYS A 294 12.88 17.04 10.79
CA LYS A 294 13.16 15.97 9.82
C LYS A 294 14.22 16.40 8.79
N SER A 295 14.14 17.64 8.29
CA SER A 295 15.12 18.22 7.38
C SER A 295 16.51 18.32 8.04
N GLU A 296 16.60 18.79 9.28
CA GLU A 296 17.84 18.83 10.05
C GLU A 296 18.45 17.45 10.26
N ARG A 297 17.62 16.42 10.55
CA ARG A 297 18.05 15.03 10.67
C ARG A 297 18.57 14.49 9.35
N MET A 298 17.87 14.76 8.23
CA MET A 298 18.27 14.34 6.90
C MET A 298 19.60 14.95 6.46
N LYS A 299 19.79 16.27 6.71
CA LYS A 299 21.07 16.96 6.46
C LYS A 299 22.21 16.36 7.28
N ALA A 300 21.99 16.06 8.57
CA ALA A 300 22.98 15.38 9.39
C ALA A 300 23.32 13.98 8.88
N GLY A 301 22.32 13.22 8.43
CA GLY A 301 22.54 11.89 7.82
C GLY A 301 23.35 11.98 6.52
N LEU A 302 23.01 12.90 5.63
CA LEU A 302 23.74 13.09 4.36
C LEU A 302 25.20 13.51 4.58
N ILE A 303 25.45 14.40 5.54
CA ILE A 303 26.83 14.85 5.85
C ILE A 303 27.63 13.71 6.50
N GLY A 304 27.03 12.96 7.41
CA GLY A 304 27.73 11.87 8.12
C GLY A 304 27.97 10.67 7.22
N PHE A 305 26.90 10.06 6.73
CA PHE A 305 27.01 8.83 5.93
C PHE A 305 27.56 9.07 4.54
N GLY A 306 27.17 10.18 3.88
CA GLY A 306 27.68 10.55 2.56
C GLY A 306 29.17 10.93 2.60
N GLY A 307 29.58 11.74 3.58
CA GLY A 307 30.98 12.11 3.77
C GLY A 307 31.86 10.92 4.08
N ALA A 308 31.45 10.05 4.98
CA ALA A 308 32.19 8.83 5.34
C ALA A 308 32.32 7.86 4.16
N ALA A 309 31.26 7.68 3.35
CA ALA A 309 31.31 6.85 2.16
C ALA A 309 32.32 7.37 1.12
N VAL A 310 32.34 8.68 0.86
CA VAL A 310 33.30 9.29 -0.05
C VAL A 310 34.72 9.13 0.46
N VAL A 311 34.97 9.38 1.75
CA VAL A 311 36.30 9.19 2.36
C VAL A 311 36.71 7.71 2.30
N ALA A 312 35.81 6.76 2.58
CA ALA A 312 36.09 5.34 2.49
C ALA A 312 36.50 4.91 1.06
N ILE A 313 35.79 5.41 0.04
CA ILE A 313 36.12 5.12 -1.37
C ILE A 313 37.49 5.67 -1.74
N ILE A 314 37.79 6.91 -1.38
CA ILE A 314 39.10 7.54 -1.66
C ILE A 314 40.23 6.76 -0.97
N LEU A 315 40.04 6.38 0.28
CA LEU A 315 41.04 5.65 1.05
C LEU A 315 41.21 4.19 0.58
N MET A 316 40.14 3.52 0.13
CA MET A 316 40.22 2.21 -0.53
C MET A 316 41.03 2.25 -1.83
N ILE A 317 40.93 3.36 -2.60
CA ILE A 317 41.69 3.54 -3.82
C ILE A 317 43.19 3.77 -3.52
N LEU A 318 43.50 4.53 -2.45
CA LEU A 318 44.86 4.93 -2.09
C LEU A 318 45.63 3.86 -1.28
N ALA A 319 44.95 2.99 -0.55
CA ALA A 319 45.55 2.05 0.41
C ALA A 319 45.11 0.59 0.16
N SER A 320 45.34 0.08 -1.05
CA SER A 320 44.93 -1.27 -1.48
C SER A 320 45.40 -2.43 -0.58
N ASP A 321 46.56 -2.30 0.07
CA ASP A 321 47.17 -3.38 0.86
C ASP A 321 46.90 -3.25 2.39
N PHE A 322 46.45 -2.09 2.88
CA PHE A 322 46.23 -1.80 4.30
C PHE A 322 44.84 -1.30 4.62
N TRP A 323 43.84 -1.66 3.84
CA TRP A 323 42.46 -1.19 3.95
C TRP A 323 41.86 -1.31 5.37
N PHE A 324 42.26 -2.34 6.15
CA PHE A 324 41.76 -2.56 7.52
C PHE A 324 42.23 -1.49 8.51
N LEU A 325 43.40 -0.84 8.30
CA LEU A 325 43.90 0.24 9.14
C LEU A 325 43.07 1.54 8.97
N VAL A 326 42.36 1.65 7.87
CA VAL A 326 41.49 2.78 7.56
C VAL A 326 40.05 2.52 7.98
N LEU A 327 39.60 1.28 7.91
CA LEU A 327 38.23 0.88 8.21
C LEU A 327 37.91 1.04 9.70
N ILE A 328 38.83 0.69 10.61
CA ILE A 328 38.63 0.82 12.06
C ILE A 328 38.42 2.27 12.50
N PRO A 329 39.28 3.24 12.15
CA PRO A 329 39.05 4.65 12.47
C PRO A 329 37.77 5.20 11.82
N LEU A 330 37.40 4.75 10.63
CA LEU A 330 36.18 5.20 9.94
C LEU A 330 34.94 4.70 10.67
N ILE A 331 34.90 3.44 11.09
CA ILE A 331 33.79 2.89 11.91
C ILE A 331 33.69 3.64 13.24
N ILE A 332 34.81 3.92 13.90
CA ILE A 332 34.83 4.66 15.17
C ILE A 332 34.29 6.08 14.92
N PHE A 333 34.71 6.73 13.85
CA PHE A 333 34.22 8.07 13.48
C PHE A 333 32.71 8.04 13.21
N GLU A 334 32.19 7.08 12.44
CA GLU A 334 30.76 6.93 12.19
C GLU A 334 29.97 6.71 13.48
N VAL A 335 30.42 5.82 14.35
CA VAL A 335 29.78 5.59 15.64
C VAL A 335 29.72 6.86 16.49
N ILE A 336 30.82 7.62 16.56
CA ILE A 336 30.88 8.89 17.30
C ILE A 336 29.96 9.92 16.65
N PHE A 337 29.99 10.03 15.30
CA PHE A 337 29.18 10.96 14.55
C PHE A 337 27.68 10.68 14.70
N VAL A 338 27.27 9.42 14.54
CA VAL A 338 25.89 8.97 14.75
C VAL A 338 25.43 9.30 16.16
N LYS A 339 26.24 8.95 17.18
CA LYS A 339 25.88 9.16 18.58
C LYS A 339 25.81 10.65 18.95
N LYS A 340 26.69 11.49 18.39
CA LYS A 340 26.81 12.90 18.76
C LYS A 340 25.94 13.84 17.91
N ASN A 341 25.72 13.55 16.63
CA ASN A 341 25.06 14.47 15.70
C ASN A 341 23.72 13.94 15.17
N PHE A 342 23.60 12.64 14.87
CA PHE A 342 22.39 12.07 14.28
C PHE A 342 21.36 11.67 15.35
N MET A 343 21.78 10.93 16.40
CA MET A 343 20.86 10.43 17.43
C MET A 343 20.12 11.55 18.19
N PRO A 344 20.73 12.68 18.58
CA PRO A 344 19.99 13.77 19.21
C PRO A 344 18.90 14.36 18.32
N LYS A 345 19.18 14.53 17.01
CA LYS A 345 18.20 15.05 16.04
C LYS A 345 17.09 14.03 15.79
N HIS A 346 17.41 12.75 15.73
CA HIS A 346 16.40 11.68 15.64
C HIS A 346 15.50 11.66 16.89
N LYS A 347 16.07 11.84 18.07
CA LYS A 347 15.32 11.94 19.34
C LYS A 347 14.42 13.16 19.36
N ALA A 348 14.90 14.31 18.91
CA ALA A 348 14.11 15.55 18.80
C ALA A 348 12.90 15.40 17.88
N VAL A 349 13.04 14.72 16.71
CA VAL A 349 11.91 14.41 15.84
C VAL A 349 10.87 13.55 16.57
N LYS A 350 11.31 12.46 17.22
CA LYS A 350 10.40 11.58 17.98
C LYS A 350 9.70 12.30 19.14
N GLU A 351 10.38 13.21 19.82
CA GLU A 351 9.80 14.01 20.90
C GLU A 351 8.73 14.98 20.37
N CYS A 352 8.94 15.61 19.19
CA CYS A 352 7.93 16.43 18.55
C CYS A 352 6.72 15.60 18.11
N GLU A 353 6.94 14.46 17.44
CA GLU A 353 5.87 13.54 17.04
C GLU A 353 5.09 13.04 18.27
N SER A 354 5.77 12.70 19.35
CA SER A 354 5.11 12.28 20.60
C SER A 354 4.26 13.39 21.23
N ARG A 355 4.76 14.64 21.26
CA ARG A 355 3.98 15.80 21.76
C ARG A 355 2.70 16.02 20.96
N ILE A 356 2.80 15.93 19.65
CA ILE A 356 1.62 16.06 18.77
C ILE A 356 0.63 14.94 19.03
N ASN A 357 1.08 13.69 19.09
CA ASN A 357 0.21 12.55 19.35
C ASN A 357 -0.50 12.65 20.71
N ILE A 358 0.20 13.12 21.74
CA ILE A 358 -0.40 13.38 23.05
C ILE A 358 -1.44 14.50 22.96
N TYR A 359 -1.13 15.59 22.26
CA TYR A 359 -2.05 16.71 22.09
C TYR A 359 -3.32 16.29 21.35
N LEU A 360 -3.19 15.59 20.22
CA LEU A 360 -4.34 15.07 19.45
C LEU A 360 -5.12 14.01 20.23
N GLY A 361 -4.43 13.16 20.99
CA GLY A 361 -5.06 12.18 21.87
C GLY A 361 -5.94 12.84 22.95
N ASN A 362 -5.43 13.89 23.61
CA ASN A 362 -6.19 14.66 24.60
C ASN A 362 -7.41 15.35 23.98
N LEU A 363 -7.27 15.89 22.76
CA LEU A 363 -8.39 16.49 22.04
C LEU A 363 -9.46 15.42 21.72
N GLN A 364 -9.05 14.25 21.25
CA GLN A 364 -9.98 13.18 20.93
C GLN A 364 -10.69 12.67 22.18
N GLU A 365 -9.99 12.55 23.30
CA GLU A 365 -10.61 12.18 24.59
C GLU A 365 -11.66 13.21 25.03
N LYS A 366 -11.38 14.51 24.93
CA LYS A 366 -12.37 15.56 25.22
C LYS A 366 -13.60 15.47 24.33
N ARG A 367 -13.41 15.26 23.02
CA ARG A 367 -14.52 15.07 22.07
C ARG A 367 -15.40 13.88 22.43
N GLN A 368 -14.78 12.75 22.82
CA GLN A 368 -15.51 11.56 23.27
C GLN A 368 -16.32 11.85 24.51
N GLN A 369 -15.74 12.52 25.50
CA GLN A 369 -16.46 12.93 26.72
C GLN A 369 -17.66 13.83 26.41
N VAL A 370 -17.51 14.79 25.47
CA VAL A 370 -18.62 15.64 25.01
C VAL A 370 -19.71 14.78 24.32
N ALA A 371 -19.33 13.87 23.42
CA ALA A 371 -20.28 13.00 22.74
C ALA A 371 -21.04 12.09 23.70
N GLU A 372 -20.37 11.54 24.72
CA GLU A 372 -21.00 10.74 25.77
C GLU A 372 -22.02 11.54 26.57
N ILE A 373 -21.74 12.81 26.89
CA ILE A 373 -22.69 13.68 27.57
C ILE A 373 -23.92 13.94 26.69
N VAL A 374 -23.72 14.20 25.39
CA VAL A 374 -24.82 14.42 24.44
C VAL A 374 -25.71 13.19 24.29
N LYS A 375 -25.13 11.99 24.36
CA LYS A 375 -25.90 10.72 24.32
C LYS A 375 -26.71 10.41 25.58
N GLN A 376 -26.51 11.18 26.67
CA GLN A 376 -27.24 10.96 27.93
C GLN A 376 -28.61 11.66 27.91
N ASP A 377 -29.67 10.94 27.59
CA ASP A 377 -31.05 11.46 27.54
C ASP A 377 -31.60 11.92 28.89
N ASN A 378 -30.93 11.55 30.00
CA ASN A 378 -31.36 11.85 31.37
C ASN A 378 -30.86 13.21 31.90
N LEU A 379 -30.01 13.92 31.12
CA LEU A 379 -29.49 15.22 31.51
C LEU A 379 -30.32 16.35 30.90
N SER A 380 -30.63 17.38 31.70
CA SER A 380 -31.20 18.60 31.16
C SER A 380 -30.22 19.35 30.25
N ALA A 381 -30.73 20.17 29.34
CA ALA A 381 -29.92 20.96 28.44
C ALA A 381 -28.91 21.88 29.17
N GLU A 382 -29.32 22.42 30.34
CA GLU A 382 -28.43 23.27 31.15
C GLU A 382 -27.31 22.47 31.82
N GLU A 383 -27.61 21.25 32.31
CA GLU A 383 -26.60 20.35 32.88
C GLU A 383 -25.60 19.88 31.81
N GLN A 384 -26.09 19.50 30.63
CA GLN A 384 -25.21 19.16 29.49
C GLN A 384 -24.29 20.31 29.14
N LYS A 385 -24.84 21.52 28.98
CA LYS A 385 -24.08 22.72 28.67
C LYS A 385 -23.01 23.02 29.71
N SER A 386 -23.34 22.89 31.02
CA SER A 386 -22.40 23.13 32.11
C SER A 386 -21.24 22.14 32.10
N LYS A 387 -21.54 20.84 31.95
CA LYS A 387 -20.52 19.77 31.89
C LYS A 387 -19.62 19.89 30.66
N ILE A 388 -20.19 20.21 29.50
CA ILE A 388 -19.42 20.40 28.26
C ILE A 388 -18.50 21.61 28.38
N LYS A 389 -18.97 22.71 28.94
CA LYS A 389 -18.14 23.89 29.19
C LYS A 389 -16.94 23.56 30.07
N GLU A 390 -17.12 22.77 31.12
CA GLU A 390 -16.03 22.33 31.99
C GLU A 390 -14.97 21.50 31.25
N ILE A 391 -15.40 20.63 30.32
CA ILE A 391 -14.48 19.82 29.50
C ILE A 391 -13.68 20.69 28.54
N ILE A 392 -14.30 21.70 27.93
CA ILE A 392 -13.64 22.59 26.97
C ILE A 392 -12.60 23.49 27.68
N GLU A 393 -12.92 23.99 28.88
CA GLU A 393 -12.06 24.90 29.66
C GLU A 393 -10.89 24.17 30.37
N ARG A 394 -10.96 22.88 30.59
CA ARG A 394 -9.82 22.06 31.08
C ARG A 394 -8.77 21.87 29.98
#